data_cd693e8fb01eb03c87eb723ac42dd38b
#
_entry.id   cd693e8fb01eb03c87eb723ac42dd38b
#
_cell.length_a   1.000
_cell.length_b   1.000
_cell.length_c   1.000
_cell.angle_alpha   90.00
_cell.angle_beta   90.00
_cell.angle_gamma   90.00
#
_symmetry.space_group_name_H-M   'P 1'
#
loop_
_entity.id
_entity.type
_entity.pdbx_description
1 polymer ?
#
loop_
_entity_poly.entity_id
_entity_poly.type
_entity_poly.pdbx_seq_one_letter_code
_entity_poly.pdbx_strand_id
1 'polypeptide(L)'
;LRTEKKEHREDVDRLNKKIDSLTKENLLLKDDNARLRRIINNDSSNTSLPPSTDQKGGKPANTFNGRKKTERKAGGQKGHAGTTLTKSGIEEKIASGRCRHEVRTISRATGQNYVTKYVIDLSTETVITELRIYADGNGKFPIPAQYRSDVTYGENVKALAVSLYSEGVMSNDRIAAFLNAAGNGELDLSEGSVYGFCRKFAGASEESIRHLEDELLIRNVVATDATTVTVNGEQNYIRNFSAGDTVVYHAMGGKSIEALKGLDFLERYAGTL
;
A
#
# COMPACT_ATOMS: atom_id res chain seq x y z
N LEU A 1 50.32 29.50 63.16
CA LEU A 1 49.95 30.50 62.13
C LEU A 1 50.64 30.27 60.79
N ARG A 2 51.96 29.91 60.70
CA ARG A 2 52.59 29.60 59.39
C ARG A 2 52.21 28.18 58.84
N THR A 3 52.16 27.20 59.72
CA THR A 3 51.75 25.83 59.39
C THR A 3 50.29 25.76 58.98
N GLU A 4 49.38 26.37 59.70
CA GLU A 4 47.93 26.43 59.40
C GLU A 4 47.69 27.15 58.07
N LYS A 5 48.40 28.19 57.73
CA LYS A 5 48.29 28.84 56.40
C LYS A 5 48.75 27.94 55.25
N LYS A 6 49.76 27.08 55.51
CA LYS A 6 50.22 26.14 54.50
C LYS A 6 49.24 25.03 54.27
N GLU A 7 48.69 24.42 55.32
CA GLU A 7 47.68 23.39 55.28
C GLU A 7 46.42 23.90 54.59
N HIS A 8 45.96 25.08 54.92
CA HIS A 8 44.79 25.69 54.27
C HIS A 8 45.03 25.94 52.76
N ARG A 9 46.23 26.29 52.36
CA ARG A 9 46.59 26.48 50.96
C ARG A 9 46.61 25.15 50.19
N GLU A 10 47.11 24.08 50.78
CA GLU A 10 47.12 22.73 50.24
C GLU A 10 45.69 22.17 50.11
N ASP A 11 44.83 22.44 51.09
CA ASP A 11 43.41 22.08 51.02
C ASP A 11 42.63 22.82 49.91
N VAL A 12 42.88 24.11 49.75
CA VAL A 12 42.31 24.92 48.67
C VAL A 12 42.76 24.39 47.30
N ASP A 13 44.03 24.06 47.13
CA ASP A 13 44.56 23.50 45.88
C ASP A 13 43.97 22.11 45.58
N ARG A 14 43.79 21.29 46.63
CA ARG A 14 43.10 19.97 46.48
C ARG A 14 41.65 20.12 46.08
N LEU A 15 40.93 21.05 46.69
CA LEU A 15 39.53 21.32 46.36
C LEU A 15 39.39 21.90 44.96
N ASN A 16 40.27 22.80 44.54
CA ASN A 16 40.24 23.33 43.18
C ASN A 16 40.48 22.25 42.14
N LYS A 17 41.44 21.34 42.35
CA LYS A 17 41.65 20.18 41.47
C LYS A 17 40.40 19.27 41.36
N LYS A 18 39.69 19.08 42.50
CA LYS A 18 38.49 18.30 42.54
C LYS A 18 37.32 19.00 41.82
N ILE A 19 37.21 20.32 41.97
CA ILE A 19 36.22 21.14 41.24
C ILE A 19 36.49 21.06 39.74
N ASP A 20 37.73 21.17 39.29
CA ASP A 20 38.09 21.06 37.86
C ASP A 20 37.75 19.67 37.29
N SER A 21 38.06 18.61 38.06
CA SER A 21 37.70 17.23 37.67
C SER A 21 36.19 17.05 37.55
N LEU A 22 35.41 17.47 38.55
CA LEU A 22 33.96 17.38 38.55
C LEU A 22 33.33 18.24 37.46
N THR A 23 33.92 19.39 37.14
CA THR A 23 33.43 20.25 36.06
C THR A 23 33.61 19.58 34.71
N LYS A 24 34.74 18.93 34.47
CA LYS A 24 34.97 18.13 33.23
C LYS A 24 34.00 16.96 33.12
N GLU A 25 33.81 16.24 34.23
CA GLU A 25 32.85 15.11 34.26
C GLU A 25 31.42 15.57 34.01
N ASN A 26 31.00 16.67 34.62
CA ASN A 26 29.68 17.27 34.36
C ASN A 26 29.51 17.71 32.91
N LEU A 27 30.53 18.21 32.25
CA LEU A 27 30.47 18.58 30.83
C LEU A 27 30.26 17.35 29.96
N LEU A 28 31.02 16.28 30.19
CA LEU A 28 30.87 15.01 29.48
C LEU A 28 29.48 14.39 29.69
N LEU A 29 28.99 14.40 30.93
CA LEU A 29 27.63 13.89 31.24
C LEU A 29 26.52 14.72 30.58
N LYS A 30 26.72 16.04 30.46
CA LYS A 30 25.78 16.91 29.74
C LYS A 30 25.73 16.58 28.24
N ASP A 31 26.91 16.36 27.65
CA ASP A 31 26.98 15.99 26.21
C ASP A 31 26.39 14.60 25.96
N ASP A 32 26.68 13.62 26.80
CA ASP A 32 26.08 12.30 26.72
C ASP A 32 24.53 12.34 26.92
N ASN A 33 24.08 13.11 27.90
CA ASN A 33 22.63 13.32 28.08
C ASN A 33 21.98 13.99 26.87
N ALA A 34 22.64 14.95 26.24
CA ALA A 34 22.15 15.59 25.02
C ALA A 34 22.10 14.58 23.87
N ARG A 35 23.11 13.71 23.72
CA ARG A 35 23.16 12.63 22.75
C ARG A 35 22.06 11.61 22.99
N LEU A 36 21.88 11.11 24.20
CA LEU A 36 20.86 10.14 24.57
C LEU A 36 19.44 10.69 24.38
N ARG A 37 19.21 11.97 24.70
CA ARG A 37 17.91 12.62 24.44
C ARG A 37 17.60 12.71 22.95
N ARG A 38 18.59 12.92 22.08
CA ARG A 38 18.38 12.87 20.63
C ARG A 38 17.97 11.48 20.19
N ILE A 39 18.63 10.43 20.69
CA ILE A 39 18.30 9.04 20.35
C ILE A 39 16.89 8.67 20.83
N ILE A 40 16.54 9.00 22.08
CA ILE A 40 15.24 8.69 22.69
C ILE A 40 14.09 9.46 22.04
N ASN A 41 14.36 10.69 21.56
CA ASN A 41 13.34 11.53 20.95
C ASN A 41 13.17 11.27 19.45
N ASN A 42 14.04 10.49 18.82
CA ASN A 42 13.91 10.11 17.43
C ASN A 42 13.04 8.84 17.32
N ASP A 43 11.94 8.98 16.64
CA ASP A 43 11.01 7.89 16.34
C ASP A 43 10.49 8.00 14.88
N SER A 44 9.68 7.06 14.46
CA SER A 44 9.12 7.03 13.10
C SER A 44 8.23 8.23 12.76
N SER A 45 7.81 9.02 13.76
CA SER A 45 6.97 10.21 13.56
C SER A 45 7.76 11.47 13.25
N ASN A 46 9.06 11.51 13.59
CA ASN A 46 9.91 12.68 13.42
C ASN A 46 11.22 12.41 12.67
N THR A 47 11.42 11.18 12.22
CA THR A 47 12.58 10.77 11.40
C THR A 47 12.14 9.85 10.26
N SER A 48 13.02 9.62 9.29
CA SER A 48 12.79 8.63 8.21
C SER A 48 13.02 7.17 8.67
N LEU A 49 13.07 6.91 9.97
CA LEU A 49 13.20 5.55 10.49
C LEU A 49 11.86 4.80 10.40
N PRO A 50 11.88 3.50 10.05
CA PRO A 50 10.66 2.72 10.00
C PRO A 50 10.08 2.50 11.42
N PRO A 51 8.74 2.39 11.58
CA PRO A 51 8.09 2.15 12.87
C PRO A 51 8.60 0.92 13.64
N SER A 52 9.20 -0.03 12.95
CA SER A 52 9.81 -1.22 13.56
C SER A 52 11.06 -0.93 14.38
N THR A 53 11.67 0.25 14.24
CA THR A 53 12.83 0.71 15.02
C THR A 53 12.43 1.48 16.27
N ASP A 54 11.16 1.85 16.43
CA ASP A 54 10.67 2.52 17.62
C ASP A 54 10.81 1.59 18.84
N GLN A 55 11.35 2.12 19.93
CA GLN A 55 11.49 1.33 21.16
C GLN A 55 10.12 0.94 21.71
N LYS A 56 9.94 -0.33 22.05
CA LYS A 56 8.72 -0.83 22.72
C LYS A 56 8.57 -0.08 24.06
N GLY A 57 7.54 0.76 24.16
CA GLY A 57 7.29 1.63 25.30
C GLY A 57 7.53 3.12 25.01
N GLY A 58 7.85 3.45 23.75
CA GLY A 58 7.88 4.82 23.24
C GLY A 58 6.56 5.55 23.47
N LYS A 59 6.60 6.86 23.35
CA LYS A 59 5.47 7.79 23.51
C LYS A 59 4.18 7.18 22.96
N PRO A 60 3.03 7.38 23.65
CA PRO A 60 1.75 6.97 23.10
C PRO A 60 1.65 7.52 21.68
N ALA A 61 1.30 6.64 20.73
CA ALA A 61 1.20 7.00 19.33
C ALA A 61 0.46 8.32 19.21
N ASN A 62 1.04 9.27 18.47
CA ASN A 62 0.38 10.54 18.23
C ASN A 62 -0.91 10.25 17.47
N THR A 63 -2.02 10.17 18.21
CA THR A 63 -3.35 9.92 17.64
C THR A 63 -3.94 11.15 16.97
N PHE A 64 -3.16 12.22 16.88
CA PHE A 64 -3.58 13.45 16.20
C PHE A 64 -3.48 13.25 14.70
N ASN A 65 -4.61 12.95 14.09
CA ASN A 65 -4.75 12.75 12.64
C ASN A 65 -5.08 14.06 11.87
N GLY A 66 -4.70 15.21 12.43
CA GLY A 66 -5.02 16.52 11.84
C GLY A 66 -6.48 16.96 11.95
N ARG A 67 -7.37 16.10 12.49
CA ARG A 67 -8.78 16.43 12.67
C ARG A 67 -9.02 17.07 14.02
N LYS A 68 -9.63 18.24 14.06
CA LYS A 68 -10.12 18.84 15.30
C LYS A 68 -11.19 17.93 15.91
N LYS A 69 -11.13 17.69 17.22
CA LYS A 69 -12.24 17.04 17.94
C LYS A 69 -13.50 17.85 17.67
N THR A 70 -14.49 17.23 17.06
CA THR A 70 -15.82 17.81 16.90
C THR A 70 -16.72 17.28 18.02
N GLU A 71 -17.74 18.00 18.40
CA GLU A 71 -18.76 17.56 19.38
C GLU A 71 -19.65 16.42 18.84
N ARG A 72 -19.39 15.97 17.61
CA ARG A 72 -20.14 14.89 16.98
C ARG A 72 -19.78 13.55 17.64
N LYS A 73 -20.80 12.77 17.98
CA LYS A 73 -20.64 11.41 18.52
C LYS A 73 -19.98 10.50 17.50
N ALA A 74 -19.19 9.54 17.97
CA ALA A 74 -18.65 8.50 17.11
C ALA A 74 -19.79 7.68 16.48
N GLY A 75 -19.68 7.38 15.17
CA GLY A 75 -20.70 6.65 14.43
C GLY A 75 -21.40 7.48 13.37
N GLY A 76 -22.40 6.91 12.71
CA GLY A 76 -23.19 7.57 11.67
C GLY A 76 -23.93 8.80 12.21
N GLN A 77 -23.74 9.94 11.56
CA GLN A 77 -24.41 11.18 11.94
C GLN A 77 -25.87 11.16 11.47
N LYS A 78 -26.73 11.95 12.13
CA LYS A 78 -28.13 12.11 11.73
C LYS A 78 -28.19 12.62 10.28
N GLY A 79 -28.87 11.87 9.40
CA GLY A 79 -28.93 12.17 7.95
C GLY A 79 -27.90 11.42 7.10
N HIS A 80 -27.00 10.62 7.72
CA HIS A 80 -26.15 9.72 6.94
C HIS A 80 -27.00 8.55 6.44
N ALA A 81 -27.13 8.43 5.09
CA ALA A 81 -27.78 7.29 4.47
C ALA A 81 -26.94 6.04 4.74
N GLY A 82 -27.42 5.13 5.57
CA GLY A 82 -26.78 3.84 5.81
C GLY A 82 -26.87 2.98 4.52
N THR A 83 -25.80 2.24 4.24
CA THR A 83 -25.75 1.26 3.13
C THR A 83 -26.33 -0.11 3.56
N THR A 84 -27.43 -0.10 4.31
CA THR A 84 -28.07 -1.36 4.75
C THR A 84 -28.85 -1.98 3.60
N LEU A 85 -28.61 -3.27 3.36
CA LEU A 85 -29.40 -4.03 2.40
C LEU A 85 -30.86 -4.11 2.83
N THR A 86 -31.76 -3.59 2.03
CA THR A 86 -33.19 -3.62 2.27
C THR A 86 -33.87 -4.69 1.42
N LYS A 87 -35.03 -5.16 1.85
CA LYS A 87 -35.82 -6.14 1.08
C LYS A 87 -36.15 -5.61 -0.33
N SER A 88 -36.58 -4.37 -0.43
CA SER A 88 -36.87 -3.70 -1.72
C SER A 88 -35.63 -3.63 -2.62
N GLY A 89 -34.46 -3.29 -2.07
CA GLY A 89 -33.21 -3.26 -2.83
C GLY A 89 -32.78 -4.65 -3.36
N ILE A 90 -33.13 -5.74 -2.66
CA ILE A 90 -32.93 -7.10 -3.18
C ILE A 90 -33.91 -7.42 -4.29
N GLU A 91 -35.17 -7.07 -4.14
CA GLU A 91 -36.22 -7.28 -5.16
C GLU A 91 -35.88 -6.54 -6.48
N GLU A 92 -35.33 -5.31 -6.38
CA GLU A 92 -34.80 -4.58 -7.53
C GLU A 92 -33.63 -5.29 -8.22
N LYS A 93 -32.71 -5.86 -7.42
CA LYS A 93 -31.58 -6.65 -7.96
C LYS A 93 -32.05 -7.89 -8.69
N ILE A 94 -33.03 -8.59 -8.15
CA ILE A 94 -33.67 -9.76 -8.82
C ILE A 94 -34.34 -9.33 -10.12
N ALA A 95 -35.13 -8.26 -10.09
CA ALA A 95 -35.84 -7.73 -11.27
C ALA A 95 -34.87 -7.26 -12.37
N SER A 96 -33.67 -6.78 -12.02
CA SER A 96 -32.66 -6.39 -13.01
C SER A 96 -32.02 -7.55 -13.77
N GLY A 97 -32.22 -8.80 -13.34
CA GLY A 97 -31.64 -10.01 -13.96
C GLY A 97 -30.12 -10.13 -13.88
N ARG A 98 -29.43 -9.24 -13.16
CA ARG A 98 -27.95 -9.25 -13.04
C ARG A 98 -27.42 -10.30 -12.08
N CYS A 99 -28.29 -10.88 -11.24
CA CYS A 99 -27.93 -11.91 -10.28
C CYS A 99 -28.75 -13.16 -10.56
N ARG A 100 -28.15 -14.32 -10.40
CA ARG A 100 -28.85 -15.59 -10.39
C ARG A 100 -29.82 -15.61 -9.20
N HIS A 101 -31.10 -15.88 -9.45
CA HIS A 101 -32.12 -15.97 -8.41
C HIS A 101 -32.57 -17.41 -8.27
N GLU A 102 -32.50 -17.95 -7.08
CA GLU A 102 -32.99 -19.28 -6.71
C GLU A 102 -34.05 -19.18 -5.64
N VAL A 103 -35.10 -19.99 -5.72
CA VAL A 103 -36.11 -20.10 -4.67
C VAL A 103 -35.97 -21.46 -4.00
N ARG A 104 -35.75 -21.44 -2.68
CA ARG A 104 -35.65 -22.66 -1.88
C ARG A 104 -36.70 -22.67 -0.76
N THR A 105 -37.42 -23.77 -0.63
CA THR A 105 -38.35 -23.99 0.48
C THR A 105 -37.62 -24.65 1.65
N ILE A 106 -37.56 -23.99 2.81
CA ILE A 106 -36.81 -24.49 3.96
C ILE A 106 -37.67 -25.41 4.84
N SER A 107 -38.98 -25.19 4.90
CA SER A 107 -39.90 -26.02 5.70
C SER A 107 -40.98 -26.60 4.84
N ARG A 108 -41.42 -27.83 5.18
CA ARG A 108 -42.64 -28.43 4.61
C ARG A 108 -43.84 -27.75 5.22
N ALA A 109 -44.34 -26.70 4.57
CA ALA A 109 -45.51 -25.97 5.05
C ALA A 109 -46.77 -26.69 4.61
N THR A 110 -47.73 -26.84 5.54
CA THR A 110 -49.05 -27.32 5.28
C THR A 110 -50.04 -26.20 4.93
N GLY A 111 -49.57 -24.92 4.92
CA GLY A 111 -50.36 -23.73 4.65
C GLY A 111 -49.82 -22.93 3.44
N GLN A 112 -50.66 -22.02 2.92
CA GLN A 112 -50.33 -21.17 1.78
C GLN A 112 -49.48 -19.93 2.14
N ASN A 113 -49.33 -19.60 3.45
CA ASN A 113 -48.65 -18.42 3.90
C ASN A 113 -47.18 -18.70 4.14
N TYR A 114 -46.30 -17.87 3.57
CA TYR A 114 -44.85 -17.94 3.79
C TYR A 114 -44.24 -16.55 4.03
N VAL A 115 -43.10 -16.52 4.69
CA VAL A 115 -42.28 -15.32 4.86
C VAL A 115 -41.04 -15.48 4.02
N THR A 116 -40.75 -14.47 3.21
CA THR A 116 -39.56 -14.45 2.38
C THR A 116 -38.38 -13.85 3.17
N LYS A 117 -37.26 -14.57 3.19
CA LYS A 117 -35.96 -14.09 3.63
C LYS A 117 -34.99 -14.25 2.47
N TYR A 118 -34.07 -13.31 2.32
CA TYR A 118 -33.08 -13.34 1.26
C TYR A 118 -31.71 -13.61 1.84
N VAL A 119 -30.94 -14.46 1.17
CA VAL A 119 -29.52 -14.70 1.42
C VAL A 119 -28.80 -14.32 0.14
N ILE A 120 -27.78 -13.47 0.25
CA ILE A 120 -26.89 -13.13 -0.86
C ILE A 120 -25.62 -13.93 -0.65
N ASP A 121 -25.23 -14.67 -1.67
CA ASP A 121 -24.00 -15.47 -1.66
C ASP A 121 -23.23 -15.26 -2.96
N LEU A 122 -21.97 -15.65 -2.98
CA LEU A 122 -21.09 -15.66 -4.14
C LEU A 122 -20.76 -17.11 -4.48
N SER A 123 -21.02 -17.50 -5.73
CA SER A 123 -20.52 -18.76 -6.26
C SER A 123 -19.54 -18.49 -7.41
N THR A 124 -18.46 -19.23 -7.46
CA THR A 124 -17.46 -19.19 -8.53
C THR A 124 -17.59 -20.44 -9.39
N GLU A 125 -17.42 -20.29 -10.70
CA GLU A 125 -17.44 -21.38 -11.66
C GLU A 125 -16.21 -21.28 -12.55
N THR A 126 -15.48 -22.38 -12.71
CA THR A 126 -14.39 -22.48 -13.69
C THR A 126 -14.97 -22.87 -15.04
N VAL A 127 -14.75 -22.04 -16.07
CA VAL A 127 -15.26 -22.24 -17.42
C VAL A 127 -14.11 -22.59 -18.36
N ILE A 128 -14.18 -23.77 -18.98
CA ILE A 128 -13.25 -24.18 -20.04
C ILE A 128 -13.93 -23.97 -21.38
N THR A 129 -13.33 -23.11 -22.23
CA THR A 129 -13.83 -22.85 -23.58
C THR A 129 -12.94 -23.52 -24.60
N GLU A 130 -13.50 -24.44 -25.37
CA GLU A 130 -12.82 -25.07 -26.52
C GLU A 130 -12.95 -24.14 -27.74
N LEU A 131 -11.81 -23.67 -28.26
CA LEU A 131 -11.74 -22.83 -29.45
C LEU A 131 -11.31 -23.67 -30.66
N ARG A 132 -12.18 -23.79 -31.65
CA ARG A 132 -11.90 -24.51 -32.90
C ARG A 132 -11.52 -23.52 -33.99
N ILE A 133 -10.27 -23.60 -34.45
CA ILE A 133 -9.76 -22.74 -35.52
C ILE A 133 -9.60 -23.58 -36.75
N TYR A 134 -10.40 -23.28 -37.78
CA TYR A 134 -10.40 -23.99 -39.02
C TYR A 134 -9.33 -23.46 -39.97
N ALA A 135 -8.81 -24.35 -40.82
CA ALA A 135 -7.89 -23.97 -41.90
C ALA A 135 -8.55 -22.99 -42.89
N ASP A 136 -7.82 -22.05 -43.42
CA ASP A 136 -8.20 -21.21 -44.54
C ASP A 136 -8.20 -22.01 -45.88
N GLY A 137 -8.60 -21.36 -46.98
CA GLY A 137 -8.62 -21.98 -48.31
C GLY A 137 -7.25 -22.46 -48.81
N ASN A 138 -6.15 -22.10 -48.16
CA ASN A 138 -4.75 -22.52 -48.42
C ASN A 138 -4.26 -23.57 -47.45
N GLY A 139 -5.11 -24.07 -46.58
CA GLY A 139 -4.74 -25.08 -45.55
C GLY A 139 -3.97 -24.50 -44.36
N LYS A 140 -3.91 -23.17 -44.17
CA LYS A 140 -3.26 -22.52 -43.03
C LYS A 140 -4.27 -22.24 -41.94
N PHE A 141 -3.85 -22.38 -40.66
CA PHE A 141 -4.67 -22.03 -39.51
C PHE A 141 -4.39 -20.58 -39.08
N PRO A 142 -5.34 -19.65 -39.20
CA PRO A 142 -5.20 -18.26 -38.83
C PRO A 142 -5.28 -18.10 -37.30
N ILE A 143 -4.27 -18.58 -36.57
CA ILE A 143 -4.27 -18.57 -35.10
C ILE A 143 -4.01 -17.14 -34.60
N PRO A 144 -4.95 -16.50 -33.89
CA PRO A 144 -4.75 -15.19 -33.28
C PRO A 144 -3.60 -15.21 -32.27
N ALA A 145 -2.89 -14.08 -32.15
CA ALA A 145 -1.66 -13.99 -31.33
C ALA A 145 -1.89 -14.39 -29.86
N GLN A 146 -3.08 -14.10 -29.31
CA GLN A 146 -3.46 -14.45 -27.94
C GLN A 146 -3.67 -15.96 -27.72
N TYR A 147 -3.85 -16.76 -28.76
CA TYR A 147 -4.13 -18.21 -28.70
C TYR A 147 -2.99 -19.05 -29.29
N ARG A 148 -1.76 -18.53 -29.31
CA ARG A 148 -0.59 -19.28 -29.83
C ARG A 148 -0.23 -20.49 -28.97
N SER A 149 -0.52 -20.43 -27.67
CA SER A 149 -0.35 -21.57 -26.78
C SER A 149 -1.62 -22.43 -26.82
N ASP A 150 -1.47 -23.72 -26.67
CA ASP A 150 -2.60 -24.67 -26.67
C ASP A 150 -3.59 -24.39 -25.55
N VAL A 151 -3.08 -23.91 -24.41
CA VAL A 151 -3.87 -23.49 -23.25
C VAL A 151 -3.51 -22.06 -22.85
N THR A 152 -4.50 -21.25 -22.58
CA THR A 152 -4.32 -19.88 -22.08
C THR A 152 -5.40 -19.54 -21.05
N TYR A 153 -5.03 -18.74 -20.07
CA TYR A 153 -6.01 -18.20 -19.11
C TYR A 153 -6.85 -17.09 -19.77
N GLY A 154 -8.14 -17.09 -19.43
CA GLY A 154 -9.07 -16.06 -19.88
C GLY A 154 -8.78 -14.68 -19.27
N GLU A 155 -9.37 -13.66 -19.86
CA GLU A 155 -9.15 -12.26 -19.45
C GLU A 155 -9.68 -11.98 -18.03
N ASN A 156 -10.76 -12.66 -17.60
CA ASN A 156 -11.29 -12.49 -16.24
C ASN A 156 -10.30 -12.94 -15.16
N VAL A 157 -9.62 -14.09 -15.38
CA VAL A 157 -8.57 -14.59 -14.46
C VAL A 157 -7.42 -13.58 -14.39
N LYS A 158 -6.97 -13.08 -15.54
CA LYS A 158 -5.88 -12.11 -15.62
C LYS A 158 -6.26 -10.79 -14.95
N ALA A 159 -7.44 -10.25 -15.23
CA ALA A 159 -7.93 -9.00 -14.62
C ALA A 159 -8.05 -9.11 -13.11
N LEU A 160 -8.62 -10.24 -12.62
CA LEU A 160 -8.77 -10.46 -11.18
C LEU A 160 -7.39 -10.61 -10.49
N ALA A 161 -6.43 -11.31 -11.13
CA ALA A 161 -5.07 -11.42 -10.61
C ALA A 161 -4.39 -10.05 -10.49
N VAL A 162 -4.48 -9.20 -11.51
CA VAL A 162 -3.95 -7.84 -11.50
C VAL A 162 -4.63 -6.98 -10.44
N SER A 163 -5.95 -7.05 -10.30
CA SER A 163 -6.69 -6.30 -9.27
C SER A 163 -6.30 -6.71 -7.85
N LEU A 164 -6.11 -8.02 -7.60
CA LEU A 164 -5.65 -8.50 -6.30
C LEU A 164 -4.20 -8.09 -6.01
N TYR A 165 -3.37 -7.95 -7.03
CA TYR A 165 -2.01 -7.45 -6.90
C TYR A 165 -1.97 -5.96 -6.57
N SER A 166 -2.69 -5.12 -7.33
CA SER A 166 -2.67 -3.66 -7.21
C SER A 166 -3.49 -3.16 -6.02
N GLU A 167 -4.74 -3.60 -5.88
CA GLU A 167 -5.66 -3.10 -4.86
C GLU A 167 -5.60 -3.92 -3.57
N GLY A 168 -5.43 -5.24 -3.69
CA GLY A 168 -5.38 -6.15 -2.56
C GLY A 168 -4.00 -6.23 -1.89
N VAL A 169 -2.96 -5.68 -2.51
CA VAL A 169 -1.56 -5.74 -2.05
C VAL A 169 -1.16 -7.16 -1.65
N MET A 170 -1.55 -8.13 -2.48
CA MET A 170 -1.25 -9.55 -2.25
C MET A 170 0.00 -9.95 -3.02
N SER A 171 0.80 -10.86 -2.45
CA SER A 171 1.94 -11.48 -3.17
C SER A 171 1.45 -12.44 -4.25
N ASN A 172 2.27 -12.66 -5.28
CA ASN A 172 1.90 -13.49 -6.44
C ASN A 172 1.53 -14.93 -6.05
N ASP A 173 2.24 -15.52 -5.07
CA ASP A 173 1.96 -16.85 -4.53
C ASP A 173 0.58 -16.91 -3.85
N ARG A 174 0.23 -15.90 -3.05
CA ARG A 174 -1.08 -15.80 -2.40
C ARG A 174 -2.22 -15.59 -3.40
N ILE A 175 -1.99 -14.80 -4.45
CA ILE A 175 -2.96 -14.62 -5.53
C ILE A 175 -3.19 -15.95 -6.26
N ALA A 176 -2.13 -16.66 -6.60
CA ALA A 176 -2.24 -17.98 -7.22
C ALA A 176 -3.02 -18.97 -6.34
N ALA A 177 -2.67 -19.05 -5.04
CA ALA A 177 -3.36 -19.91 -4.08
C ALA A 177 -4.85 -19.54 -3.93
N PHE A 178 -5.15 -18.25 -3.82
CA PHE A 178 -6.53 -17.76 -3.71
C PHE A 178 -7.38 -18.09 -4.95
N LEU A 179 -6.85 -17.83 -6.14
CA LEU A 179 -7.56 -18.09 -7.39
C LEU A 179 -7.75 -19.58 -7.66
N ASN A 180 -6.74 -20.41 -7.34
CA ASN A 180 -6.87 -21.87 -7.43
C ASN A 180 -7.95 -22.39 -6.46
N ALA A 181 -7.98 -21.89 -5.22
CA ALA A 181 -9.04 -22.25 -4.27
C ALA A 181 -10.42 -21.80 -4.73
N ALA A 182 -10.52 -20.56 -5.25
CA ALA A 182 -11.79 -20.04 -5.81
C ALA A 182 -12.28 -20.81 -7.04
N GLY A 183 -11.35 -21.35 -7.83
CA GLY A 183 -11.62 -22.22 -8.99
C GLY A 183 -11.75 -23.72 -8.66
N ASN A 184 -11.94 -24.07 -7.38
CA ASN A 184 -12.01 -25.48 -6.91
C ASN A 184 -10.79 -26.35 -7.29
N GLY A 185 -9.63 -25.73 -7.43
CA GLY A 185 -8.39 -26.42 -7.83
C GLY A 185 -8.21 -26.62 -9.34
N GLU A 186 -9.17 -26.22 -10.17
CA GLU A 186 -9.16 -26.48 -11.62
C GLU A 186 -8.37 -25.46 -12.45
N LEU A 187 -7.81 -24.42 -11.82
CA LEU A 187 -7.08 -23.38 -12.56
C LEU A 187 -5.60 -23.69 -12.76
N ASP A 188 -4.99 -24.43 -11.85
CA ASP A 188 -3.55 -24.75 -11.85
C ASP A 188 -2.63 -23.52 -12.05
N LEU A 189 -3.04 -22.38 -11.48
CA LEU A 189 -2.35 -21.13 -11.66
C LEU A 189 -1.07 -21.09 -10.82
N SER A 190 0.06 -20.79 -11.46
CA SER A 190 1.36 -20.63 -10.80
C SER A 190 1.64 -19.16 -10.44
N GLU A 191 2.54 -18.93 -9.47
CA GLU A 191 3.07 -17.62 -9.13
C GLU A 191 3.68 -16.92 -10.36
N GLY A 192 4.44 -17.66 -11.18
CA GLY A 192 5.03 -17.14 -12.41
C GLY A 192 3.99 -16.67 -13.43
N SER A 193 2.82 -17.33 -13.49
CA SER A 193 1.71 -16.89 -14.35
C SER A 193 1.14 -15.56 -13.88
N VAL A 194 0.93 -15.40 -12.56
CA VAL A 194 0.45 -14.13 -11.96
C VAL A 194 1.44 -13.00 -12.26
N TYR A 195 2.74 -13.22 -12.02
CA TYR A 195 3.77 -12.26 -12.38
C TYR A 195 3.72 -11.87 -13.86
N GLY A 196 3.56 -12.86 -14.75
CA GLY A 196 3.44 -12.64 -16.18
C GLY A 196 2.23 -11.77 -16.57
N PHE A 197 1.10 -11.93 -15.88
CA PHE A 197 -0.09 -11.10 -16.09
C PHE A 197 0.15 -9.66 -15.66
N CYS A 198 0.69 -9.46 -14.45
CA CYS A 198 1.02 -8.11 -13.94
C CYS A 198 2.03 -7.40 -14.85
N ARG A 199 3.08 -8.10 -15.30
CA ARG A 199 4.08 -7.54 -16.22
C ARG A 199 3.47 -7.12 -17.57
N LYS A 200 2.59 -7.95 -18.14
CA LYS A 200 1.91 -7.62 -19.41
C LYS A 200 0.97 -6.43 -19.23
N PHE A 201 0.25 -6.36 -18.12
CA PHE A 201 -0.61 -5.24 -17.80
C PHE A 201 0.19 -3.95 -17.64
N ALA A 202 1.30 -3.99 -16.89
CA ALA A 202 2.19 -2.83 -16.72
C ALA A 202 2.69 -2.31 -18.08
N GLY A 203 3.16 -3.20 -18.98
CA GLY A 203 3.58 -2.79 -20.31
C GLY A 203 2.45 -2.21 -21.16
N ALA A 204 1.23 -2.74 -21.05
CA ALA A 204 0.08 -2.18 -21.76
C ALA A 204 -0.39 -0.83 -21.19
N SER A 205 -0.03 -0.52 -19.95
CA SER A 205 -0.40 0.73 -19.26
C SER A 205 0.57 1.89 -19.51
N GLU A 206 1.70 1.67 -20.18
CA GLU A 206 2.74 2.70 -20.38
C GLU A 206 2.23 3.98 -21.06
N GLU A 207 1.33 3.85 -22.04
CA GLU A 207 0.73 5.01 -22.70
C GLU A 207 -0.19 5.79 -21.76
N SER A 208 -0.98 5.08 -20.95
CA SER A 208 -1.84 5.71 -19.94
C SER A 208 -1.03 6.42 -18.87
N ILE A 209 0.09 5.83 -18.44
CA ILE A 209 0.99 6.47 -17.45
C ILE A 209 1.58 7.74 -18.04
N ARG A 210 2.05 7.71 -19.30
CA ARG A 210 2.55 8.91 -19.99
C ARG A 210 1.49 10.02 -20.08
N HIS A 211 0.26 9.66 -20.36
CA HIS A 211 -0.84 10.63 -20.36
C HIS A 211 -1.05 11.28 -18.99
N LEU A 212 -1.00 10.52 -17.89
CA LEU A 212 -1.07 11.05 -16.53
C LEU A 212 0.15 11.94 -16.20
N GLU A 213 1.34 11.59 -16.69
CA GLU A 213 2.51 12.46 -16.56
C GLU A 213 2.31 13.78 -17.30
N ASP A 214 1.78 13.76 -18.51
CA ASP A 214 1.50 14.97 -19.30
C ASP A 214 0.46 15.87 -18.59
N GLU A 215 -0.52 15.29 -17.90
CA GLU A 215 -1.44 16.05 -17.04
C GLU A 215 -0.73 16.72 -15.86
N LEU A 216 0.27 16.07 -15.25
CA LEU A 216 1.07 16.67 -14.20
C LEU A 216 1.99 17.78 -14.70
N LEU A 217 2.56 17.62 -15.90
CA LEU A 217 3.48 18.59 -16.50
C LEU A 217 2.87 19.99 -16.72
N ILE A 218 1.56 20.06 -16.93
CA ILE A 218 0.84 21.35 -17.11
C ILE A 218 0.43 21.99 -15.78
N ARG A 219 0.67 21.34 -14.63
CA ARG A 219 0.33 21.91 -13.32
C ARG A 219 1.40 22.89 -12.85
N ASN A 220 0.99 24.00 -12.22
CA ASN A 220 1.93 24.98 -11.68
C ASN A 220 2.72 24.46 -10.48
N VAL A 221 2.10 23.58 -9.68
CA VAL A 221 2.69 23.00 -8.47
C VAL A 221 2.41 21.50 -8.47
N VAL A 222 3.45 20.70 -8.29
CA VAL A 222 3.36 19.25 -8.14
C VAL A 222 4.05 18.87 -6.84
N ALA A 223 3.35 18.16 -5.96
CA ALA A 223 3.93 17.62 -4.74
C ALA A 223 4.72 16.35 -5.07
N THR A 224 5.84 16.16 -4.38
CA THR A 224 6.68 14.96 -4.55
C THR A 224 7.21 14.48 -3.21
N ASP A 225 7.24 13.17 -3.02
CA ASP A 225 7.85 12.50 -1.87
C ASP A 225 8.50 11.18 -2.30
N ALA A 226 9.41 10.66 -1.50
CA ALA A 226 10.11 9.41 -1.79
C ALA A 226 10.12 8.48 -0.58
N THR A 227 9.59 7.29 -0.77
CA THR A 227 9.58 6.20 0.21
C THR A 227 10.66 5.18 -0.11
N THR A 228 11.32 4.64 0.92
CA THR A 228 12.31 3.58 0.78
C THR A 228 11.63 2.22 0.58
N VAL A 229 12.17 1.41 -0.32
CA VAL A 229 11.78 0.01 -0.51
C VAL A 229 13.05 -0.85 -0.59
N THR A 230 12.96 -2.09 -0.15
CA THR A 230 14.07 -3.05 -0.29
C THR A 230 13.78 -3.99 -1.44
N VAL A 231 14.69 -4.04 -2.41
CA VAL A 231 14.60 -4.93 -3.57
C VAL A 231 15.87 -5.78 -3.61
N ASN A 232 15.75 -7.09 -3.52
CA ASN A 232 16.89 -8.03 -3.49
C ASN A 232 17.95 -7.73 -2.42
N GLY A 233 17.52 -7.20 -1.26
CA GLY A 233 18.43 -6.82 -0.18
C GLY A 233 19.06 -5.43 -0.34
N GLU A 234 18.83 -4.75 -1.45
CA GLU A 234 19.32 -3.39 -1.71
C GLU A 234 18.23 -2.35 -1.47
N GLN A 235 18.63 -1.20 -0.94
CA GLN A 235 17.72 -0.07 -0.72
C GLN A 235 17.44 0.64 -2.03
N ASN A 236 16.18 0.72 -2.39
CA ASN A 236 15.64 1.46 -3.51
C ASN A 236 14.59 2.45 -3.03
N TYR A 237 14.01 3.23 -3.94
CA TYR A 237 13.03 4.27 -3.63
C TYR A 237 11.87 4.21 -4.61
N ILE A 238 10.68 4.52 -4.10
CA ILE A 238 9.52 4.86 -4.93
C ILE A 238 9.23 6.32 -4.68
N ARG A 239 9.24 7.12 -5.74
CA ARG A 239 8.89 8.53 -5.70
C ARG A 239 7.55 8.75 -6.35
N ASN A 240 6.71 9.53 -5.70
CA ASN A 240 5.47 10.00 -6.29
C ASN A 240 5.63 11.43 -6.85
N PHE A 241 4.82 11.73 -7.84
CA PHE A 241 4.50 13.08 -8.27
C PHE A 241 2.98 13.20 -8.27
N SER A 242 2.43 14.24 -7.63
CA SER A 242 0.99 14.36 -7.45
C SER A 242 0.49 15.79 -7.53
N ALA A 243 -0.65 15.99 -8.18
CA ALA A 243 -1.38 17.24 -8.20
C ALA A 243 -2.89 16.96 -8.41
N GLY A 244 -3.72 17.52 -7.52
CA GLY A 244 -5.16 17.25 -7.53
C GLY A 244 -5.45 15.78 -7.20
N ASP A 245 -6.07 15.07 -8.11
CA ASP A 245 -6.42 13.65 -8.05
C ASP A 245 -5.51 12.75 -8.89
N THR A 246 -4.50 13.34 -9.57
CA THR A 246 -3.53 12.60 -10.39
C THR A 246 -2.27 12.30 -9.58
N VAL A 247 -1.85 11.03 -9.57
CA VAL A 247 -0.62 10.57 -8.92
C VAL A 247 0.12 9.60 -9.84
N VAL A 248 1.43 9.83 -10.03
CA VAL A 248 2.31 8.90 -10.77
C VAL A 248 3.48 8.50 -9.89
N TYR A 249 3.90 7.24 -9.98
CA TYR A 249 4.98 6.67 -9.19
C TYR A 249 6.16 6.25 -10.08
N HIS A 250 7.37 6.59 -9.64
CA HIS A 250 8.62 6.19 -10.29
C HIS A 250 9.50 5.37 -9.33
N ALA A 251 10.00 4.24 -9.81
CA ALA A 251 11.03 3.47 -9.11
C ALA A 251 12.40 4.09 -9.37
N MET A 252 13.20 4.28 -8.31
CA MET A 252 14.51 4.92 -8.36
C MET A 252 15.55 4.12 -7.56
N GLY A 253 16.79 4.04 -8.05
CA GLY A 253 17.92 3.46 -7.32
C GLY A 253 18.49 4.37 -6.23
N GLY A 254 18.09 5.64 -6.15
CA GLY A 254 18.53 6.60 -5.15
C GLY A 254 17.58 7.77 -5.00
N LYS A 255 17.70 8.53 -3.92
CA LYS A 255 16.92 9.76 -3.69
C LYS A 255 17.72 11.05 -3.90
N SER A 256 18.94 10.95 -4.40
CA SER A 256 19.80 12.11 -4.67
C SER A 256 19.21 13.00 -5.76
N ILE A 257 19.69 14.23 -5.84
CA ILE A 257 19.30 15.17 -6.90
C ILE A 257 19.71 14.62 -8.27
N GLU A 258 20.85 13.93 -8.35
CA GLU A 258 21.34 13.30 -9.59
C GLU A 258 20.40 12.18 -10.05
N ALA A 259 19.95 11.32 -9.12
CA ALA A 259 18.96 10.28 -9.42
C ALA A 259 17.62 10.88 -9.86
N LEU A 260 17.24 12.01 -9.27
CA LEU A 260 16.03 12.73 -9.61
C LEU A 260 16.10 13.36 -11.01
N LYS A 261 17.25 13.98 -11.35
CA LYS A 261 17.50 14.54 -12.70
C LYS A 261 17.49 13.48 -13.80
N GLY A 262 17.74 12.22 -13.47
CA GLY A 262 17.63 11.10 -14.41
C GLY A 262 16.18 10.70 -14.75
N LEU A 263 15.18 11.33 -14.13
CA LEU A 263 13.77 11.13 -14.51
C LEU A 263 13.39 12.12 -15.63
N ASP A 264 12.95 11.60 -16.76
CA ASP A 264 12.46 12.37 -17.91
C ASP A 264 11.38 13.39 -17.53
N PHE A 265 10.55 13.06 -16.53
CA PHE A 265 9.53 13.95 -15.99
C PHE A 265 10.08 15.32 -15.58
N LEU A 266 11.22 15.36 -14.85
CA LEU A 266 11.78 16.62 -14.36
C LEU A 266 12.41 17.46 -15.44
N GLU A 267 12.96 16.86 -16.47
CA GLU A 267 13.51 17.60 -17.63
C GLU A 267 12.40 18.35 -18.38
N ARG A 268 11.18 17.82 -18.34
CA ARG A 268 9.99 18.35 -19.01
C ARG A 268 9.16 19.29 -18.13
N TYR A 269 9.34 19.25 -16.80
CA TYR A 269 8.51 20.02 -15.87
C TYR A 269 9.06 21.42 -15.63
N ALA A 270 8.23 22.44 -15.88
CA ALA A 270 8.59 23.86 -15.74
C ALA A 270 7.98 24.54 -14.50
N GLY A 271 7.20 23.81 -13.67
CA GLY A 271 6.53 24.34 -12.50
C GLY A 271 7.37 24.26 -11.21
N THR A 272 6.70 24.31 -10.07
CA THR A 272 7.30 24.21 -8.73
C THR A 272 7.06 22.83 -8.14
N LEU A 273 8.13 22.21 -7.60
CA LEU A 273 8.09 20.96 -6.83
C LEU A 273 8.11 21.23 -5.34
#